data_acc1fd34db2d2216b2a8425803581b31
#
_entry.id   acc1fd34db2d2216b2a8425803581b31
#
_cell.length_a   1.000
_cell.length_b   1.000
_cell.length_c   1.000
_cell.angle_alpha   90.00
_cell.angle_beta   90.00
_cell.angle_gamma   90.00
#
_symmetry.space_group_name_H-M   'P 1'
#
loop_
_entity.id
_entity.type
_entity.pdbx_description
1 polymer ?
#
loop_
_entity_poly.entity_id
_entity_poly.type
_entity_poly.pdbx_seq_one_letter_code
_entity_poly.pdbx_strand_id
1 'polypeptide(L)'
;SKLILAVFLLIPASWTRVSRLNSAIDLAAESYATAEYEQSITNHQVLVDEFGYASPELDYNLGLSNQFAEKVDEAAGNYDKVSVAPNKMLASFAYNQGGVLLGDKKEYEPALSKFKSALIQDPNNEVARYNYELLARWLERDEERKNEDQNKPEPSEFAKRKKAEADRMVEQFRFKDALNLMNEARLQDETVDAYQDFMTSLQEITEIDEQ
;
A
#
# COMPACT_ATOMS: atom_id res chain seq x y z
N SER A 1 23.07 -58.61 -21.09
CA SER A 1 22.08 -57.89 -20.21
C SER A 1 22.62 -57.50 -18.83
N LYS A 2 23.76 -58.04 -18.37
CA LYS A 2 24.36 -57.67 -17.06
C LYS A 2 25.16 -56.35 -17.09
N LEU A 3 25.63 -55.90 -18.26
CA LEU A 3 26.40 -54.62 -18.39
C LEU A 3 25.50 -53.40 -18.32
N ILE A 4 24.25 -53.47 -18.78
CA ILE A 4 23.31 -52.35 -18.77
C ILE A 4 22.84 -52.03 -17.35
N LEU A 5 22.71 -53.04 -16.49
CA LEU A 5 22.31 -52.84 -15.09
C LEU A 5 23.37 -52.13 -14.25
N ALA A 6 24.66 -52.27 -14.58
CA ALA A 6 25.78 -51.63 -13.88
C ALA A 6 25.91 -50.14 -14.22
N VAL A 7 25.46 -49.70 -15.41
CA VAL A 7 25.50 -48.27 -15.81
C VAL A 7 24.44 -47.46 -15.07
N PHE A 8 23.29 -48.03 -14.74
CA PHE A 8 22.24 -47.32 -13.93
C PHE A 8 22.63 -47.15 -12.46
N LEU A 9 23.58 -47.91 -11.95
CA LEU A 9 24.11 -47.77 -10.59
C LEU A 9 25.17 -46.67 -10.44
N LEU A 10 25.53 -46.00 -11.54
CA LEU A 10 26.53 -44.96 -11.57
C LEU A 10 25.94 -43.54 -11.74
N ILE A 11 24.65 -43.37 -11.51
CA ILE A 11 24.09 -41.99 -11.41
C ILE A 11 24.71 -41.34 -10.15
N PRO A 12 25.57 -40.31 -10.29
CA PRO A 12 26.20 -39.70 -9.12
C PRO A 12 25.10 -39.21 -8.15
N ALA A 13 25.28 -39.45 -6.85
CA ALA A 13 24.36 -38.98 -5.81
C ALA A 13 24.11 -37.43 -5.92
N SER A 14 25.07 -36.71 -6.49
CA SER A 14 24.95 -35.29 -6.83
C SER A 14 23.83 -34.99 -7.86
N TRP A 15 23.63 -35.86 -8.86
CA TRP A 15 22.61 -35.68 -9.89
C TRP A 15 21.20 -35.90 -9.33
N THR A 16 21.03 -36.89 -8.45
CA THR A 16 19.75 -37.09 -7.78
C THR A 16 19.42 -35.95 -6.83
N ARG A 17 20.43 -35.37 -6.16
CA ARG A 17 20.24 -34.20 -5.31
C ARG A 17 19.83 -32.93 -6.13
N VAL A 18 20.51 -32.68 -7.26
CA VAL A 18 20.16 -31.58 -8.16
C VAL A 18 18.74 -31.74 -8.72
N SER A 19 18.37 -32.93 -9.17
CA SER A 19 17.02 -33.21 -9.65
C SER A 19 15.97 -32.95 -8.58
N ARG A 20 16.20 -33.41 -7.33
CA ARG A 20 15.29 -33.17 -6.21
C ARG A 20 15.19 -31.68 -5.85
N LEU A 21 16.31 -30.93 -5.88
CA LEU A 21 16.33 -29.50 -5.65
C LEU A 21 15.49 -28.78 -6.72
N ASN A 22 15.69 -29.08 -8.00
CA ASN A 22 14.92 -28.47 -9.08
C ASN A 22 13.43 -28.74 -8.92
N SER A 23 13.05 -30.01 -8.63
CA SER A 23 11.63 -30.33 -8.37
C SER A 23 11.05 -29.60 -7.17
N ALA A 24 11.83 -29.35 -6.12
CA ALA A 24 11.38 -28.59 -4.96
C ALA A 24 11.21 -27.09 -5.29
N ILE A 25 12.10 -26.53 -6.14
CA ILE A 25 11.97 -25.15 -6.65
C ILE A 25 10.68 -25.02 -7.49
N ASP A 26 10.46 -25.95 -8.42
CA ASP A 26 9.28 -25.94 -9.29
C ASP A 26 7.99 -26.03 -8.44
N LEU A 27 7.95 -26.91 -7.42
CA LEU A 27 6.81 -27.07 -6.53
C LEU A 27 6.55 -25.80 -5.70
N ALA A 28 7.59 -25.13 -5.23
CA ALA A 28 7.47 -23.86 -4.50
C ALA A 28 6.90 -22.75 -5.40
N ALA A 29 7.37 -22.68 -6.65
CA ALA A 29 6.90 -21.72 -7.64
C ALA A 29 5.44 -22.01 -8.07
N GLU A 30 5.09 -23.26 -8.28
CA GLU A 30 3.74 -23.70 -8.68
C GLU A 30 2.72 -23.34 -7.59
N SER A 31 3.02 -23.69 -6.33
CA SER A 31 2.11 -23.37 -5.21
C SER A 31 1.88 -21.87 -5.04
N TYR A 32 2.88 -21.03 -5.31
CA TYR A 32 2.69 -19.59 -5.36
C TYR A 32 1.79 -19.16 -6.53
N ALA A 33 2.06 -19.70 -7.73
CA ALA A 33 1.31 -19.35 -8.94
C ALA A 33 -0.18 -19.77 -8.87
N THR A 34 -0.49 -20.84 -8.13
CA THR A 34 -1.87 -21.31 -7.88
C THR A 34 -2.53 -20.65 -6.66
N ALA A 35 -1.89 -19.63 -6.06
CA ALA A 35 -2.36 -18.94 -4.87
C ALA A 35 -2.50 -19.81 -3.61
N GLU A 36 -1.79 -20.93 -3.56
CA GLU A 36 -1.68 -21.81 -2.39
C GLU A 36 -0.56 -21.29 -1.46
N TYR A 37 -0.72 -20.08 -0.92
CA TYR A 37 0.37 -19.34 -0.28
C TYR A 37 0.95 -20.03 0.96
N GLU A 38 0.14 -20.68 1.78
CA GLU A 38 0.61 -21.47 2.94
C GLU A 38 1.46 -22.68 2.47
N GLN A 39 1.04 -23.32 1.40
CA GLN A 39 1.80 -24.40 0.81
C GLN A 39 3.10 -23.89 0.18
N SER A 40 3.05 -22.71 -0.45
CA SER A 40 4.23 -22.05 -1.00
C SER A 40 5.26 -21.75 0.08
N ILE A 41 4.84 -21.20 1.23
CA ILE A 41 5.72 -20.98 2.39
C ILE A 41 6.40 -22.30 2.80
N THR A 42 5.62 -23.37 2.96
CA THR A 42 6.13 -24.68 3.34
C THR A 42 7.14 -25.21 2.31
N ASN A 43 6.82 -25.11 1.03
CA ASN A 43 7.69 -25.59 -0.05
C ASN A 43 8.99 -24.78 -0.15
N HIS A 44 8.93 -23.45 0.04
CA HIS A 44 10.14 -22.62 0.11
C HIS A 44 10.98 -22.94 1.35
N GLN A 45 10.36 -23.29 2.49
CA GLN A 45 11.07 -23.69 3.69
C GLN A 45 11.82 -25.01 3.50
N VAL A 46 11.26 -25.97 2.75
CA VAL A 46 11.94 -27.23 2.37
C VAL A 46 13.25 -26.96 1.63
N LEU A 47 13.30 -25.91 0.77
CA LEU A 47 14.55 -25.53 0.08
C LEU A 47 15.67 -25.17 1.07
N VAL A 48 15.30 -24.48 2.14
CA VAL A 48 16.25 -24.10 3.22
C VAL A 48 16.64 -25.32 4.03
N ASP A 49 15.67 -26.05 4.56
CA ASP A 49 15.87 -27.09 5.59
C ASP A 49 16.50 -28.36 5.03
N GLU A 50 16.06 -28.82 3.85
CA GLU A 50 16.56 -30.07 3.27
C GLU A 50 17.76 -29.85 2.36
N PHE A 51 17.81 -28.76 1.64
CA PHE A 51 18.83 -28.51 0.63
C PHE A 51 19.89 -27.52 1.07
N GLY A 52 19.66 -26.76 2.15
CA GLY A 52 20.53 -25.66 2.59
C GLY A 52 20.58 -24.55 1.53
N TYR A 53 19.52 -24.39 0.74
CA TYR A 53 19.46 -23.36 -0.29
C TYR A 53 19.07 -22.03 0.33
N ALA A 54 19.93 -21.05 0.17
CA ALA A 54 19.71 -19.69 0.67
C ALA A 54 20.10 -18.70 -0.42
N SER A 55 19.20 -17.82 -0.77
CA SER A 55 19.46 -16.72 -1.69
C SER A 55 18.51 -15.54 -1.41
N PRO A 56 18.89 -14.32 -1.80
CA PRO A 56 17.99 -13.17 -1.70
C PRO A 56 16.67 -13.36 -2.47
N GLU A 57 16.71 -14.07 -3.59
CA GLU A 57 15.52 -14.39 -4.40
C GLU A 57 14.57 -15.32 -3.63
N LEU A 58 15.12 -16.31 -2.89
CA LEU A 58 14.32 -17.18 -2.04
C LEU A 58 13.65 -16.39 -0.91
N ASP A 59 14.42 -15.52 -0.22
CA ASP A 59 13.87 -14.65 0.83
C ASP A 59 12.78 -13.71 0.26
N TYR A 60 12.96 -13.19 -0.95
CA TYR A 60 11.96 -12.36 -1.61
C TYR A 60 10.67 -13.13 -1.90
N ASN A 61 10.77 -14.35 -2.44
CA ASN A 61 9.62 -15.20 -2.74
C ASN A 61 8.89 -15.65 -1.46
N LEU A 62 9.63 -15.94 -0.38
CA LEU A 62 9.06 -16.17 0.94
C LEU A 62 8.33 -14.93 1.45
N GLY A 63 8.90 -13.73 1.25
CA GLY A 63 8.26 -12.46 1.56
C GLY A 63 6.91 -12.32 0.86
N LEU A 64 6.86 -12.58 -0.45
CA LEU A 64 5.62 -12.55 -1.22
C LEU A 64 4.59 -13.57 -0.71
N SER A 65 5.02 -14.83 -0.50
CA SER A 65 4.14 -15.89 -0.02
C SER A 65 3.55 -15.54 1.36
N ASN A 66 4.39 -15.03 2.29
CA ASN A 66 3.95 -14.57 3.59
C ASN A 66 2.99 -13.38 3.51
N GLN A 67 3.26 -12.41 2.63
CA GLN A 67 2.39 -11.25 2.44
C GLN A 67 0.99 -11.67 1.98
N PHE A 68 0.90 -12.53 0.97
CA PHE A 68 -0.39 -13.00 0.46
C PHE A 68 -1.08 -14.02 1.39
N ALA A 69 -0.33 -14.66 2.30
CA ALA A 69 -0.87 -15.45 3.41
C ALA A 69 -1.25 -14.60 4.64
N GLU A 70 -1.21 -13.26 4.51
CA GLU A 70 -1.50 -12.30 5.59
C GLU A 70 -0.56 -12.38 6.81
N LYS A 71 0.61 -13.02 6.65
CA LYS A 71 1.68 -13.09 7.66
C LYS A 71 2.60 -11.87 7.51
N VAL A 72 2.08 -10.72 7.90
CA VAL A 72 2.67 -9.41 7.58
C VAL A 72 4.05 -9.21 8.21
N ASP A 73 4.27 -9.69 9.44
CA ASP A 73 5.54 -9.49 10.14
C ASP A 73 6.64 -10.40 9.58
N GLU A 74 6.31 -11.63 9.19
CA GLU A 74 7.21 -12.55 8.50
C GLU A 74 7.59 -12.00 7.11
N ALA A 75 6.61 -11.47 6.38
CA ALA A 75 6.84 -10.84 5.09
C ALA A 75 7.79 -9.64 5.22
N ALA A 76 7.56 -8.76 6.19
CA ALA A 76 8.41 -7.61 6.45
C ALA A 76 9.85 -8.03 6.78
N GLY A 77 10.02 -9.04 7.64
CA GLY A 77 11.33 -9.61 7.98
C GLY A 77 12.07 -10.18 6.77
N ASN A 78 11.37 -10.83 5.84
CA ASN A 78 11.94 -11.33 4.60
C ASN A 78 12.38 -10.17 3.68
N TYR A 79 11.53 -9.16 3.46
CA TYR A 79 11.88 -8.00 2.64
C TYR A 79 13.03 -7.19 3.23
N ASP A 80 13.13 -7.05 4.54
CA ASP A 80 14.24 -6.35 5.18
C ASP A 80 15.59 -7.05 4.92
N LYS A 81 15.65 -8.39 4.94
CA LYS A 81 16.84 -9.14 4.55
C LYS A 81 17.24 -8.88 3.10
N VAL A 82 16.26 -8.84 2.19
CA VAL A 82 16.49 -8.65 0.75
C VAL A 82 16.88 -7.21 0.44
N SER A 83 16.38 -6.24 1.19
CA SER A 83 16.63 -4.81 0.98
C SER A 83 18.11 -4.42 1.03
N VAL A 84 18.93 -5.21 1.70
CA VAL A 84 20.40 -5.02 1.81
C VAL A 84 21.19 -5.93 0.86
N ALA A 85 20.53 -6.67 -0.02
CA ALA A 85 21.19 -7.56 -0.99
C ALA A 85 22.03 -6.78 -2.01
N PRO A 86 23.10 -7.40 -2.54
CA PRO A 86 23.95 -6.76 -3.58
C PRO A 86 23.19 -6.47 -4.88
N ASN A 87 22.17 -7.28 -5.20
CA ASN A 87 21.33 -7.08 -6.38
C ASN A 87 20.40 -5.88 -6.15
N LYS A 88 20.75 -4.74 -6.75
CA LYS A 88 20.07 -3.46 -6.57
C LYS A 88 18.61 -3.48 -7.03
N MET A 89 18.32 -4.15 -8.12
CA MET A 89 16.97 -4.30 -8.63
C MET A 89 16.10 -5.11 -7.64
N LEU A 90 16.60 -6.22 -7.13
CA LEU A 90 15.88 -7.02 -6.15
C LEU A 90 15.69 -6.28 -4.82
N ALA A 91 16.74 -5.56 -4.37
CA ALA A 91 16.65 -4.71 -3.18
C ALA A 91 15.58 -3.61 -3.35
N SER A 92 15.48 -3.02 -4.55
CA SER A 92 14.44 -2.04 -4.88
C SER A 92 13.03 -2.65 -4.78
N PHE A 93 12.82 -3.84 -5.31
CA PHE A 93 11.54 -4.52 -5.18
C PHE A 93 11.20 -4.82 -3.72
N ALA A 94 12.17 -5.27 -2.92
CA ALA A 94 11.95 -5.53 -1.50
C ALA A 94 11.61 -4.25 -0.72
N TYR A 95 12.30 -3.15 -0.96
CA TYR A 95 11.95 -1.86 -0.38
C TYR A 95 10.53 -1.42 -0.77
N ASN A 96 10.16 -1.59 -2.04
CA ASN A 96 8.80 -1.26 -2.50
C ASN A 96 7.75 -2.09 -1.75
N GLN A 97 7.93 -3.39 -1.65
CA GLN A 97 6.98 -4.25 -0.92
C GLN A 97 6.91 -3.91 0.58
N GLY A 98 8.06 -3.64 1.22
CA GLY A 98 8.08 -3.14 2.59
C GLY A 98 7.30 -1.82 2.77
N GLY A 99 7.36 -0.94 1.76
CA GLY A 99 6.56 0.28 1.71
C GLY A 99 5.05 0.01 1.60
N VAL A 100 4.66 -0.97 0.78
CA VAL A 100 3.25 -1.40 0.66
C VAL A 100 2.72 -1.90 2.01
N LEU A 101 3.46 -2.80 2.69
CA LEU A 101 3.06 -3.31 4.00
C LEU A 101 2.87 -2.20 5.05
N LEU A 102 3.74 -1.18 5.04
CA LEU A 102 3.61 -0.02 5.93
C LEU A 102 2.41 0.85 5.55
N GLY A 103 2.17 1.04 4.25
CA GLY A 103 0.99 1.75 3.75
C GLY A 103 -0.32 1.10 4.19
N ASP A 104 -0.41 -0.23 4.13
CA ASP A 104 -1.56 -1.02 4.60
C ASP A 104 -1.78 -0.87 6.12
N LYS A 105 -0.69 -0.74 6.89
CA LYS A 105 -0.74 -0.40 8.32
C LYS A 105 -1.04 1.08 8.59
N LYS A 106 -1.22 1.92 7.57
CA LYS A 106 -1.42 3.37 7.64
C LYS A 106 -0.21 4.14 8.20
N GLU A 107 0.96 3.54 8.13
CA GLU A 107 2.25 4.13 8.50
C GLU A 107 2.84 4.86 7.29
N TYR A 108 2.22 5.98 6.89
CA TYR A 108 2.40 6.59 5.59
C TYR A 108 3.79 7.22 5.38
N GLU A 109 4.35 7.93 6.38
CA GLU A 109 5.68 8.52 6.28
C GLU A 109 6.79 7.45 6.23
N PRO A 110 6.78 6.39 7.07
CA PRO A 110 7.64 5.23 6.89
C PRO A 110 7.49 4.55 5.53
N ALA A 111 6.26 4.39 5.03
CA ALA A 111 6.01 3.83 3.70
C ALA A 111 6.65 4.67 2.59
N LEU A 112 6.47 6.01 2.63
CA LEU A 112 7.08 6.94 1.69
C LEU A 112 8.62 6.84 1.70
N SER A 113 9.22 6.69 2.89
CA SER A 113 10.66 6.50 3.05
C SER A 113 11.14 5.19 2.40
N LYS A 114 10.39 4.09 2.53
CA LYS A 114 10.69 2.81 1.87
C LYS A 114 10.59 2.93 0.35
N PHE A 115 9.55 3.57 -0.21
CA PHE A 115 9.43 3.81 -1.65
C PHE A 115 10.58 4.67 -2.19
N LYS A 116 10.97 5.72 -1.45
CA LYS A 116 12.16 6.51 -1.78
C LYS A 116 13.43 5.66 -1.79
N SER A 117 13.60 4.77 -0.81
CA SER A 117 14.74 3.86 -0.74
C SER A 117 14.75 2.88 -1.92
N ALA A 118 13.58 2.40 -2.37
CA ALA A 118 13.45 1.59 -3.58
C ALA A 118 14.00 2.33 -4.81
N LEU A 119 13.63 3.59 -5.00
CA LEU A 119 14.10 4.42 -6.11
C LEU A 119 15.60 4.76 -6.03
N ILE A 120 16.18 4.83 -4.83
CA ILE A 120 17.62 4.98 -4.64
C ILE A 120 18.36 3.72 -5.09
N GLN A 121 17.80 2.53 -4.85
CA GLN A 121 18.41 1.27 -5.31
C GLN A 121 18.25 1.10 -6.83
N ASP A 122 17.08 1.35 -7.37
CA ASP A 122 16.79 1.29 -8.80
C ASP A 122 15.86 2.45 -9.22
N PRO A 123 16.44 3.51 -9.85
CA PRO A 123 15.64 4.63 -10.34
C PRO A 123 14.64 4.26 -11.46
N ASN A 124 14.76 3.08 -12.06
CA ASN A 124 13.86 2.61 -13.12
C ASN A 124 12.70 1.76 -12.58
N ASN A 125 12.60 1.57 -11.28
CA ASN A 125 11.46 0.88 -10.68
C ASN A 125 10.21 1.77 -10.76
N GLU A 126 9.44 1.61 -11.84
CA GLU A 126 8.25 2.41 -12.11
C GLU A 126 7.14 2.19 -11.09
N VAL A 127 7.04 0.97 -10.51
CA VAL A 127 6.05 0.67 -9.47
C VAL A 127 6.38 1.46 -8.19
N ALA A 128 7.65 1.47 -7.79
CA ALA A 128 8.08 2.25 -6.63
C ALA A 128 7.91 3.76 -6.86
N ARG A 129 8.14 4.24 -8.09
CA ARG A 129 7.92 5.64 -8.47
C ARG A 129 6.44 6.02 -8.35
N TYR A 130 5.58 5.19 -8.92
CA TYR A 130 4.13 5.40 -8.83
C TYR A 130 3.66 5.45 -7.37
N ASN A 131 4.06 4.48 -6.56
CA ASN A 131 3.69 4.41 -5.15
C ASN A 131 4.21 5.63 -4.36
N TYR A 132 5.46 6.03 -4.62
CA TYR A 132 6.06 7.22 -4.01
C TYR A 132 5.30 8.49 -4.36
N GLU A 133 5.04 8.74 -5.65
CA GLU A 133 4.36 9.94 -6.11
C GLU A 133 2.91 10.01 -5.63
N LEU A 134 2.22 8.87 -5.64
CA LEU A 134 0.83 8.79 -5.18
C LEU A 134 0.75 9.12 -3.68
N LEU A 135 1.60 8.50 -2.86
CA LEU A 135 1.59 8.70 -1.42
C LEU A 135 2.09 10.11 -1.04
N ALA A 136 3.11 10.63 -1.73
CA ALA A 136 3.61 11.98 -1.49
C ALA A 136 2.52 13.03 -1.72
N ARG A 137 1.80 12.96 -2.85
CA ARG A 137 0.67 13.86 -3.16
C ARG A 137 -0.48 13.72 -2.18
N TRP A 138 -0.72 12.50 -1.68
CA TRP A 138 -1.76 12.28 -0.68
C TRP A 138 -1.39 12.94 0.65
N LEU A 139 -0.14 12.77 1.11
CA LEU A 139 0.36 13.39 2.34
C LEU A 139 0.35 14.93 2.25
N GLU A 140 0.79 15.49 1.13
CA GLU A 140 0.76 16.94 0.88
C GLU A 140 -0.67 17.50 1.03
N ARG A 141 -1.64 16.88 0.36
CA ARG A 141 -3.06 17.30 0.47
C ARG A 141 -3.66 17.09 1.86
N ASP A 142 -3.24 16.04 2.56
CA ASP A 142 -3.70 15.79 3.94
C ASP A 142 -3.15 16.86 4.90
N GLU A 143 -1.90 17.27 4.70
CA GLU A 143 -1.27 18.35 5.46
C GLU A 143 -1.93 19.71 5.16
N GLU A 144 -2.17 20.03 3.89
CA GLU A 144 -2.88 21.25 3.47
C GLU A 144 -4.27 21.31 4.12
N ARG A 145 -5.04 20.23 4.05
CA ARG A 145 -6.37 20.15 4.68
C ARG A 145 -6.32 20.33 6.19
N LYS A 146 -5.33 19.70 6.87
CA LYS A 146 -5.15 19.88 8.33
C LYS A 146 -4.82 21.32 8.68
N ASN A 147 -3.99 21.98 7.87
CA ASN A 147 -3.64 23.39 8.06
C ASN A 147 -4.84 24.31 7.82
N GLU A 148 -5.66 24.05 6.81
CA GLU A 148 -6.90 24.77 6.56
C GLU A 148 -7.88 24.63 7.74
N ASP A 149 -8.08 23.39 8.25
CA ASP A 149 -8.96 23.13 9.37
C ASP A 149 -8.49 23.81 10.68
N GLN A 150 -7.16 23.86 10.91
CA GLN A 150 -6.59 24.57 12.07
C GLN A 150 -6.73 26.10 11.99
N ASN A 151 -6.82 26.64 10.77
CA ASN A 151 -6.97 28.08 10.54
C ASN A 151 -8.44 28.53 10.46
N LYS A 152 -9.40 27.62 10.46
CA LYS A 152 -10.82 27.96 10.50
C LYS A 152 -11.16 28.67 11.82
N PRO A 153 -11.86 29.81 11.78
CA PRO A 153 -12.26 30.48 13.01
C PRO A 153 -13.20 29.58 13.83
N GLU A 154 -13.13 29.67 15.17
CA GLU A 154 -14.14 29.03 16.00
C GLU A 154 -15.50 29.71 15.78
N PRO A 155 -16.56 28.97 15.39
CA PRO A 155 -17.84 29.59 15.05
C PRO A 155 -18.51 30.20 16.27
N SER A 156 -18.93 31.43 16.14
CA SER A 156 -19.72 32.14 17.15
C SER A 156 -21.09 31.49 17.37
N GLU A 157 -21.79 31.86 18.44
CA GLU A 157 -23.17 31.40 18.67
C GLU A 157 -24.14 31.89 17.58
N PHE A 158 -23.84 33.03 16.94
CA PHE A 158 -24.62 33.51 15.79
C PHE A 158 -24.37 32.57 14.58
N ALA A 159 -23.12 32.28 14.26
CA ALA A 159 -22.75 31.39 13.16
C ALA A 159 -23.36 29.98 13.34
N LYS A 160 -23.30 29.41 14.57
CA LYS A 160 -23.91 28.11 14.90
C LYS A 160 -25.42 28.11 14.68
N ARG A 161 -26.12 29.18 15.11
CA ARG A 161 -27.58 29.30 14.88
C ARG A 161 -27.93 29.38 13.40
N LYS A 162 -27.15 30.17 12.61
CA LYS A 162 -27.38 30.29 11.18
C LYS A 162 -27.11 29.00 10.43
N LYS A 163 -26.09 28.27 10.83
CA LYS A 163 -25.82 26.92 10.30
C LYS A 163 -26.99 25.95 10.59
N ALA A 164 -27.50 25.95 11.82
CA ALA A 164 -28.63 25.10 12.19
C ALA A 164 -29.93 25.48 11.44
N GLU A 165 -30.12 26.76 11.11
CA GLU A 165 -31.23 27.24 10.27
C GLU A 165 -31.07 26.76 8.82
N ALA A 166 -29.85 26.87 8.28
CA ALA A 166 -29.51 26.37 6.95
C ALA A 166 -29.67 24.84 6.84
N ASP A 167 -29.29 24.06 7.88
CA ASP A 167 -29.48 22.61 7.89
C ASP A 167 -30.96 22.23 7.75
N ARG A 168 -31.87 22.94 8.43
CA ARG A 168 -33.31 22.70 8.28
C ARG A 168 -33.83 23.01 6.87
N MET A 169 -33.21 23.98 6.19
CA MET A 169 -33.54 24.26 4.78
C MET A 169 -33.04 23.15 3.88
N VAL A 170 -31.84 22.60 4.15
CA VAL A 170 -31.30 21.44 3.44
C VAL A 170 -32.17 20.21 3.60
N GLU A 171 -32.69 19.94 4.81
CA GLU A 171 -33.65 18.85 5.07
C GLU A 171 -34.95 19.01 4.24
N GLN A 172 -35.28 20.24 3.86
CA GLN A 172 -36.44 20.57 3.00
C GLN A 172 -36.06 20.69 1.53
N PHE A 173 -34.86 20.29 1.12
CA PHE A 173 -34.30 20.40 -0.23
C PHE A 173 -34.22 21.86 -0.76
N ARG A 174 -34.18 22.85 0.13
CA ARG A 174 -34.07 24.27 -0.19
C ARG A 174 -32.63 24.75 -0.18
N PHE A 175 -31.81 24.14 -1.06
CA PHE A 175 -30.36 24.34 -1.08
C PHE A 175 -29.96 25.79 -1.38
N LYS A 176 -30.63 26.42 -2.35
CA LYS A 176 -30.36 27.82 -2.74
C LYS A 176 -30.68 28.80 -1.60
N ASP A 177 -31.77 28.57 -0.85
CA ASP A 177 -32.14 29.39 0.29
C ASP A 177 -31.14 29.22 1.43
N ALA A 178 -30.67 27.99 1.68
CA ALA A 178 -29.66 27.69 2.67
C ALA A 178 -28.33 28.39 2.33
N LEU A 179 -27.90 28.35 1.07
CA LEU A 179 -26.70 29.03 0.60
C LEU A 179 -26.82 30.56 0.77
N ASN A 180 -27.95 31.14 0.38
CA ASN A 180 -28.19 32.59 0.53
C ASN A 180 -28.16 32.99 2.01
N LEU A 181 -28.81 32.25 2.90
CA LEU A 181 -28.78 32.49 4.34
C LEU A 181 -27.35 32.51 4.89
N MET A 182 -26.53 31.53 4.51
CA MET A 182 -25.15 31.45 4.97
C MET A 182 -24.29 32.59 4.40
N ASN A 183 -24.48 32.98 3.13
CA ASN A 183 -23.78 34.12 2.53
C ASN A 183 -24.15 35.43 3.22
N GLU A 184 -25.42 35.68 3.55
CA GLU A 184 -25.86 36.83 4.31
C GLU A 184 -25.30 36.83 5.74
N ALA A 185 -25.27 35.68 6.39
CA ALA A 185 -24.70 35.51 7.72
C ALA A 185 -23.19 35.81 7.74
N ARG A 186 -22.45 35.42 6.69
CA ARG A 186 -21.02 35.67 6.53
C ARG A 186 -20.71 37.17 6.45
N LEU A 187 -21.57 37.97 5.85
CA LEU A 187 -21.41 39.43 5.81
C LEU A 187 -21.55 40.08 7.19
N GLN A 188 -22.18 39.41 8.15
CA GLN A 188 -22.41 39.91 9.50
C GLN A 188 -21.41 39.40 10.52
N ASP A 189 -20.85 38.20 10.26
CA ASP A 189 -19.97 37.49 11.18
C ASP A 189 -18.99 36.59 10.41
N GLU A 190 -17.73 37.00 10.40
CA GLU A 190 -16.64 36.32 9.69
C GLU A 190 -16.42 34.90 10.21
N THR A 191 -16.88 34.57 11.45
CA THR A 191 -16.75 33.21 12.00
C THR A 191 -17.64 32.18 11.28
N VAL A 192 -18.55 32.63 10.40
CA VAL A 192 -19.31 31.78 9.46
C VAL A 192 -18.39 31.04 8.49
N ASP A 193 -17.16 31.54 8.25
CA ASP A 193 -16.14 30.89 7.45
C ASP A 193 -15.71 29.51 8.03
N ALA A 194 -15.98 29.23 9.30
CA ALA A 194 -15.88 27.88 9.86
C ALA A 194 -16.72 26.83 9.08
N TYR A 195 -17.74 27.26 8.37
CA TYR A 195 -18.66 26.45 7.59
C TYR A 195 -18.46 26.55 6.07
N GLN A 196 -17.27 27.00 5.62
CA GLN A 196 -16.97 27.22 4.20
C GLN A 196 -17.22 25.95 3.36
N ASP A 197 -16.83 24.75 3.84
CA ASP A 197 -17.04 23.50 3.10
C ASP A 197 -18.53 23.21 2.88
N PHE A 198 -19.35 23.49 3.88
CA PHE A 198 -20.81 23.35 3.77
C PHE A 198 -21.37 24.33 2.71
N MET A 199 -20.90 25.56 2.71
CA MET A 199 -21.32 26.57 1.71
C MET A 199 -20.88 26.18 0.30
N THR A 200 -19.66 25.65 0.14
CA THR A 200 -19.16 25.15 -1.15
C THR A 200 -20.01 24.00 -1.65
N SER A 201 -20.34 23.04 -0.80
CA SER A 201 -21.22 21.91 -1.18
C SER A 201 -22.61 22.37 -1.60
N LEU A 202 -23.17 23.38 -0.92
CA LEU A 202 -24.46 23.97 -1.31
C LEU A 202 -24.38 24.66 -2.66
N GLN A 203 -23.26 25.36 -2.95
CA GLN A 203 -23.04 26.02 -4.22
C GLN A 203 -22.96 25.00 -5.36
N GLU A 204 -22.18 23.92 -5.20
CA GLU A 204 -22.06 22.85 -6.18
C GLU A 204 -23.43 22.21 -6.49
N ILE A 205 -24.27 21.97 -5.46
CA ILE A 205 -25.61 21.41 -5.65
C ILE A 205 -26.51 22.38 -6.43
N THR A 206 -26.46 23.68 -6.08
CA THR A 206 -27.30 24.68 -6.76
C THR A 206 -26.90 24.92 -8.21
N GLU A 207 -25.63 24.79 -8.57
CA GLU A 207 -25.14 24.86 -9.95
C GLU A 207 -25.58 23.67 -10.81
N ILE A 208 -25.76 22.48 -10.20
CA ILE A 208 -26.28 21.29 -10.89
C ILE A 208 -27.78 21.46 -11.22
N ASP A 209 -28.55 22.04 -10.30
CA ASP A 209 -29.99 22.24 -10.47
C ASP A 209 -30.35 23.31 -11.54
N GLU A 210 -29.39 24.15 -11.92
CA GLU A 210 -29.55 25.21 -12.95
C GLU A 210 -29.18 24.77 -14.37
N GLN A 211 -28.67 23.54 -14.58
CA GLN A 211 -28.33 22.94 -15.88
C GLN A 211 -29.46 22.08 -16.43
#